data_121a6e547bf554fabc729134bfa1f395
#
_entry.id   121a6e547bf554fabc729134bfa1f395
#
_cell.length_a   1.000
_cell.length_b   1.000
_cell.length_c   1.000
_cell.angle_alpha   90.00
_cell.angle_beta   90.00
_cell.angle_gamma   90.00
#
_symmetry.space_group_name_H-M   'P 1'
#
loop_
_entity.id
_entity.type
_entity.pdbx_description
1 polymer ?
#
loop_
_entity_poly.entity_id
_entity_poly.type
_entity_poly.pdbx_seq_one_letter_code
_entity_poly.pdbx_strand_id
1 'polypeptide(L)'
;YNSVFASSFNGTATKAATLQVGTNFRSGSTAATNNTVAVRDGSGNLVANLFTGTATQAQYADLAEKYTTDQEHPVGTIMTIPTMRDGDMGDAEMIACDLDGIPTGVISDKPAYLMNAEAEGQAVALKGKVPVRVTGPVFKGDPIYSNIDGVGSQIIQDGKMIGIALETNEDEEEKLVEVFL
;
A
#
# COMPACT_ATOMS: atom_id res chain seq x y z
N TYR A 1 -47.96 -2.86 -20.28
CA TYR A 1 -46.97 -2.40 -19.29
C TYR A 1 -47.67 -1.52 -18.27
N ASN A 2 -47.78 -1.95 -17.03
CA ASN A 2 -48.32 -1.13 -15.96
C ASN A 2 -47.17 -0.30 -15.37
N SER A 3 -47.12 0.97 -15.71
CA SER A 3 -46.22 1.93 -15.07
C SER A 3 -46.88 2.46 -13.79
N VAL A 4 -46.25 2.28 -12.65
CA VAL A 4 -46.70 2.89 -11.39
C VAL A 4 -45.97 4.21 -11.25
N PHE A 5 -46.69 5.33 -11.36
CA PHE A 5 -46.16 6.66 -11.02
C PHE A 5 -46.65 7.01 -9.61
N ALA A 6 -45.75 6.92 -8.63
CA ALA A 6 -46.03 7.35 -7.27
C ALA A 6 -45.03 8.44 -6.86
N SER A 7 -45.52 9.47 -6.19
CA SER A 7 -44.68 10.50 -5.57
C SER A 7 -43.88 9.93 -4.37
N SER A 8 -44.34 8.82 -3.80
CA SER A 8 -43.62 8.02 -2.82
C SER A 8 -44.02 6.55 -2.97
N PHE A 9 -43.08 5.65 -2.79
CA PHE A 9 -43.31 4.20 -2.75
C PHE A 9 -43.04 3.72 -1.33
N ASN A 10 -44.08 3.29 -0.62
CA ASN A 10 -43.98 2.70 0.71
C ASN A 10 -44.24 1.19 0.59
N GLY A 11 -43.16 0.45 0.34
CA GLY A 11 -43.22 -1.01 0.17
C GLY A 11 -41.90 -1.59 -0.24
N THR A 12 -41.77 -2.93 -0.24
CA THR A 12 -40.55 -3.63 -0.66
C THR A 12 -40.60 -3.90 -2.18
N ALA A 13 -39.71 -3.28 -2.94
CA ALA A 13 -39.49 -3.64 -4.33
C ALA A 13 -38.59 -4.89 -4.41
N THR A 14 -39.11 -5.99 -4.91
CA THR A 14 -38.38 -7.27 -5.05
C THR A 14 -37.26 -7.19 -6.10
N LYS A 15 -37.39 -6.32 -7.08
CA LYS A 15 -36.41 -6.01 -8.14
C LYS A 15 -36.64 -4.64 -8.74
N ALA A 16 -35.64 -3.77 -8.73
CA ALA A 16 -35.56 -2.62 -9.60
C ALA A 16 -34.35 -2.82 -10.54
N ALA A 17 -34.63 -3.00 -11.84
CA ALA A 17 -33.56 -3.16 -12.83
C ALA A 17 -32.87 -1.84 -13.16
N THR A 18 -33.57 -0.72 -12.96
CA THR A 18 -33.05 0.63 -13.23
C THR A 18 -33.56 1.63 -12.21
N LEU A 19 -32.72 2.64 -11.92
CA LEU A 19 -33.11 3.82 -11.15
C LEU A 19 -33.15 5.04 -12.06
N GLN A 20 -34.21 5.83 -11.96
CA GLN A 20 -34.28 7.11 -12.65
C GLN A 20 -33.45 8.17 -11.87
N VAL A 21 -32.47 8.73 -12.55
CA VAL A 21 -31.65 9.85 -12.01
C VAL A 21 -31.85 11.05 -12.98
N GLY A 22 -32.59 12.04 -12.55
CA GLY A 22 -33.03 13.15 -13.41
C GLY A 22 -33.96 12.64 -14.52
N THR A 23 -33.66 12.91 -15.78
CA THR A 23 -34.41 12.44 -16.96
C THR A 23 -33.90 11.09 -17.49
N ASN A 24 -32.90 10.50 -16.90
CA ASN A 24 -32.25 9.26 -17.37
C ASN A 24 -32.56 8.07 -16.48
N PHE A 25 -32.79 6.92 -17.09
CA PHE A 25 -32.85 5.64 -16.39
C PHE A 25 -31.44 5.03 -16.32
N ARG A 26 -31.01 4.57 -15.14
CA ARG A 26 -29.66 4.00 -14.90
C ARG A 26 -29.77 2.67 -14.21
N SER A 27 -28.99 1.72 -14.67
CA SER A 27 -28.78 0.42 -14.00
C SER A 27 -27.77 0.57 -12.87
N GLY A 28 -27.90 -0.22 -11.81
CA GLY A 28 -26.84 -0.38 -10.81
C GLY A 28 -25.69 -1.20 -11.38
N SER A 29 -24.46 -0.86 -11.00
CA SER A 29 -23.26 -1.63 -11.34
C SER A 29 -22.27 -1.61 -10.19
N THR A 30 -21.63 -2.76 -9.91
CA THR A 30 -20.50 -2.88 -9.00
C THR A 30 -19.17 -2.57 -9.69
N ALA A 31 -19.15 -2.55 -11.03
CA ALA A 31 -18.00 -2.14 -11.82
C ALA A 31 -18.06 -0.65 -12.16
N ALA A 32 -16.92 -0.04 -12.49
CA ALA A 32 -16.80 1.35 -12.93
C ALA A 32 -17.31 1.51 -14.39
N THR A 33 -18.60 1.30 -14.60
CA THR A 33 -19.26 1.35 -15.91
C THR A 33 -19.91 2.73 -16.11
N ASN A 34 -19.72 3.31 -17.29
CA ASN A 34 -20.33 4.60 -17.64
C ASN A 34 -21.87 4.56 -17.55
N ASN A 35 -22.47 5.65 -17.12
CA ASN A 35 -23.92 5.84 -17.04
C ASN A 35 -24.67 4.83 -16.14
N THR A 36 -24.01 4.29 -15.12
CA THR A 36 -24.63 3.46 -14.08
C THR A 36 -24.66 4.18 -12.74
N VAL A 37 -25.46 3.66 -11.81
CA VAL A 37 -25.41 4.02 -10.39
C VAL A 37 -24.41 3.10 -9.72
N ALA A 38 -23.43 3.65 -9.02
CA ALA A 38 -22.46 2.87 -8.28
C ALA A 38 -23.14 2.09 -7.15
N VAL A 39 -22.93 0.80 -7.11
CA VAL A 39 -23.46 -0.12 -6.10
C VAL A 39 -22.27 -0.78 -5.39
N ARG A 40 -22.38 -0.98 -4.10
CA ARG A 40 -21.38 -1.73 -3.35
C ARG A 40 -21.38 -3.20 -3.77
N ASP A 41 -20.19 -3.80 -3.84
CA ASP A 41 -20.05 -5.24 -4.07
C ASP A 41 -20.45 -6.05 -2.82
N GLY A 42 -20.35 -7.38 -2.89
CA GLY A 42 -20.67 -8.29 -1.79
C GLY A 42 -19.79 -8.13 -0.55
N SER A 43 -18.63 -7.48 -0.68
CA SER A 43 -17.71 -7.13 0.41
C SER A 43 -17.89 -5.69 0.91
N GLY A 44 -18.82 -4.94 0.32
CA GLY A 44 -19.13 -3.56 0.68
C GLY A 44 -18.25 -2.51 -0.01
N ASN A 45 -17.38 -2.89 -0.95
CA ASN A 45 -16.51 -1.98 -1.68
C ASN A 45 -17.27 -1.19 -2.73
N LEU A 46 -16.75 0.00 -3.06
CA LEU A 46 -17.18 0.83 -4.16
C LEU A 46 -16.05 0.95 -5.19
N VAL A 47 -16.29 0.53 -6.43
CA VAL A 47 -15.30 0.62 -7.52
C VAL A 47 -15.62 1.83 -8.40
N ALA A 48 -14.63 2.68 -8.62
CA ALA A 48 -14.70 3.85 -9.50
C ALA A 48 -13.35 4.01 -10.23
N ASN A 49 -13.39 4.49 -11.49
CA ASN A 49 -12.16 4.84 -12.23
C ASN A 49 -11.49 6.11 -11.66
N LEU A 50 -12.30 7.06 -11.23
CA LEU A 50 -11.84 8.30 -10.61
C LEU A 50 -12.81 8.67 -9.50
N PHE A 51 -12.28 8.94 -8.33
CA PHE A 51 -13.01 9.54 -7.21
C PHE A 51 -12.57 10.99 -7.06
N THR A 52 -13.48 11.93 -7.33
CA THR A 52 -13.27 13.36 -7.08
C THR A 52 -13.98 13.74 -5.79
N GLY A 53 -13.23 13.91 -4.72
CA GLY A 53 -13.77 14.19 -3.40
C GLY A 53 -12.69 14.28 -2.34
N THR A 54 -13.10 14.48 -1.08
CA THR A 54 -12.20 14.47 0.09
C THR A 54 -12.36 13.16 0.84
N ALA A 55 -11.27 12.41 1.03
CA ALA A 55 -11.22 11.31 1.98
C ALA A 55 -10.75 11.86 3.34
N THR A 56 -11.53 11.63 4.39
CA THR A 56 -11.21 12.11 5.75
C THR A 56 -10.40 11.11 6.55
N GLN A 57 -10.32 9.85 6.10
CA GLN A 57 -9.58 8.78 6.76
C GLN A 57 -8.98 7.82 5.71
N ALA A 58 -7.75 7.39 5.95
CA ALA A 58 -7.13 6.22 5.34
C ALA A 58 -6.77 5.22 6.46
N GLN A 59 -6.94 3.94 6.21
CA GLN A 59 -6.72 2.89 7.21
C GLN A 59 -5.23 2.64 7.47
N TYR A 60 -4.37 2.93 6.49
CA TYR A 60 -2.92 2.69 6.50
C TYR A 60 -2.18 4.01 6.37
N ALA A 61 -0.87 4.02 6.63
CA ALA A 61 -0.13 5.25 6.89
C ALA A 61 1.11 5.45 6.00
N ASP A 62 1.29 4.64 4.95
CA ASP A 62 2.42 4.73 4.03
C ASP A 62 2.01 5.02 2.59
N LEU A 63 2.89 5.72 1.90
CA LEU A 63 2.85 5.96 0.46
C LEU A 63 3.82 4.99 -0.20
N ALA A 64 3.32 4.10 -1.05
CA ALA A 64 4.13 3.12 -1.76
C ALA A 64 3.99 3.23 -3.28
N GLU A 65 4.93 2.68 -3.99
CA GLU A 65 4.91 2.48 -5.43
C GLU A 65 5.35 1.06 -5.76
N LYS A 66 4.85 0.49 -6.86
CA LYS A 66 5.32 -0.82 -7.33
C LYS A 66 6.61 -0.70 -8.11
N TYR A 67 7.55 -1.57 -7.77
CA TYR A 67 8.84 -1.74 -8.43
C TYR A 67 9.10 -3.21 -8.70
N THR A 68 9.75 -3.51 -9.83
CA THR A 68 10.29 -4.84 -10.08
C THR A 68 11.46 -5.10 -9.14
N THR A 69 11.49 -6.30 -8.55
CA THR A 69 12.54 -6.75 -7.62
C THR A 69 13.27 -7.95 -8.17
N ASP A 70 14.51 -8.18 -7.76
CA ASP A 70 15.33 -9.33 -8.18
C ASP A 70 14.72 -10.67 -7.75
N GLN A 71 13.97 -10.67 -6.66
CA GLN A 71 13.20 -11.80 -6.12
C GLN A 71 12.04 -11.29 -5.28
N GLU A 72 11.17 -12.18 -4.80
CA GLU A 72 10.15 -11.83 -3.82
C GLU A 72 10.79 -11.64 -2.44
N HIS A 73 10.67 -10.43 -1.88
CA HIS A 73 11.18 -10.09 -0.56
C HIS A 73 10.07 -10.09 0.50
N PRO A 74 10.38 -10.50 1.74
CA PRO A 74 9.45 -10.40 2.87
C PRO A 74 9.04 -8.94 3.15
N VAL A 75 7.83 -8.77 3.69
CA VAL A 75 7.37 -7.46 4.20
C VAL A 75 8.35 -6.93 5.24
N GLY A 76 8.65 -5.64 5.16
CA GLY A 76 9.60 -4.98 6.05
C GLY A 76 11.06 -5.00 5.58
N THR A 77 11.37 -5.63 4.45
CA THR A 77 12.71 -5.60 3.87
C THR A 77 13.04 -4.19 3.38
N ILE A 78 14.18 -3.65 3.82
CA ILE A 78 14.72 -2.38 3.34
C ILE A 78 15.28 -2.58 1.94
N MET A 79 14.88 -1.73 1.01
CA MET A 79 15.23 -1.81 -0.42
C MET A 79 16.15 -0.68 -0.84
N THR A 80 16.97 -0.95 -1.85
CA THR A 80 17.83 0.02 -2.54
C THR A 80 17.72 -0.12 -4.05
N ILE A 81 18.09 0.93 -4.78
CA ILE A 81 18.26 0.87 -6.24
C ILE A 81 19.60 0.21 -6.53
N PRO A 82 19.65 -0.86 -7.36
CA PRO A 82 20.91 -1.55 -7.68
C PRO A 82 21.87 -0.61 -8.40
N THR A 83 23.14 -0.82 -8.17
CA THR A 83 24.24 -0.09 -8.84
C THR A 83 25.02 -1.05 -9.72
N MET A 84 25.88 -0.53 -10.60
CA MET A 84 26.77 -1.35 -11.41
C MET A 84 27.72 -2.24 -10.57
N ARG A 85 27.85 -1.99 -9.27
CA ARG A 85 28.68 -2.78 -8.33
C ARG A 85 27.98 -4.05 -7.86
N ASP A 86 26.63 -4.07 -7.91
CA ASP A 86 25.82 -5.20 -7.46
C ASP A 86 25.79 -6.35 -8.48
N GLY A 87 26.48 -6.18 -9.61
CA GLY A 87 26.53 -7.14 -10.71
C GLY A 87 25.33 -7.02 -11.67
N ASP A 88 25.07 -8.10 -12.41
CA ASP A 88 23.93 -8.17 -13.32
C ASP A 88 22.68 -8.60 -12.51
N MET A 89 21.84 -7.63 -12.18
CA MET A 89 20.55 -7.81 -11.50
C MET A 89 19.38 -7.86 -12.51
N GLY A 90 19.67 -8.02 -13.79
CA GLY A 90 18.64 -8.04 -14.84
C GLY A 90 17.88 -6.72 -14.91
N ASP A 91 16.55 -6.82 -15.04
CA ASP A 91 15.65 -5.67 -15.13
C ASP A 91 15.09 -5.23 -13.74
N ALA A 92 15.71 -5.68 -12.63
CA ALA A 92 15.26 -5.30 -11.28
C ALA A 92 15.51 -3.81 -11.01
N GLU A 93 14.46 -3.10 -10.64
CA GLU A 93 14.52 -1.68 -10.25
C GLU A 93 14.98 -1.53 -8.79
N MET A 94 14.69 -2.54 -7.95
CA MET A 94 15.09 -2.57 -6.54
C MET A 94 15.55 -3.95 -6.09
N ILE A 95 16.52 -3.94 -5.16
CA ILE A 95 17.08 -5.12 -4.49
C ILE A 95 17.09 -4.90 -2.98
N ALA A 96 17.31 -5.96 -2.18
CA ALA A 96 17.53 -5.81 -0.75
C ALA A 96 18.75 -4.93 -0.48
N CYS A 97 18.63 -4.02 0.48
CA CYS A 97 19.68 -3.05 0.80
C CYS A 97 20.75 -3.69 1.69
N ASP A 98 21.99 -3.68 1.24
CA ASP A 98 23.15 -4.02 2.04
C ASP A 98 23.80 -2.78 2.71
N LEU A 99 24.90 -2.99 3.45
CA LEU A 99 25.58 -1.97 4.24
C LEU A 99 26.03 -0.74 3.42
N ASP A 100 26.50 -0.93 2.21
CA ASP A 100 26.97 0.17 1.33
C ASP A 100 25.88 0.74 0.43
N GLY A 101 24.69 0.09 0.39
CA GLY A 101 23.50 0.57 -0.31
C GLY A 101 22.92 1.87 0.28
N ILE A 102 22.11 2.56 -0.50
CA ILE A 102 21.34 3.72 -0.04
C ILE A 102 19.90 3.28 0.16
N PRO A 103 19.40 3.17 1.41
CA PRO A 103 18.02 2.79 1.64
C PRO A 103 17.07 3.75 0.91
N THR A 104 16.17 3.20 0.10
CA THR A 104 15.26 3.98 -0.74
C THR A 104 13.80 3.79 -0.33
N GLY A 105 13.46 2.63 0.24
CA GLY A 105 12.13 2.30 0.72
C GLY A 105 12.08 0.96 1.44
N VAL A 106 10.88 0.49 1.72
CA VAL A 106 10.64 -0.74 2.50
C VAL A 106 9.48 -1.51 1.87
N ILE A 107 9.58 -2.83 1.74
CA ILE A 107 8.50 -3.68 1.24
C ILE A 107 7.27 -3.54 2.15
N SER A 108 6.15 -3.15 1.55
CA SER A 108 4.84 -2.98 2.21
C SER A 108 3.79 -3.91 1.62
N ASP A 109 2.92 -4.49 2.46
CA ASP A 109 1.82 -5.35 2.01
C ASP A 109 0.48 -4.62 1.87
N LYS A 110 0.30 -3.50 2.58
CA LYS A 110 -0.97 -2.77 2.66
C LYS A 110 -0.76 -1.26 2.71
N PRO A 111 -0.23 -0.65 1.63
CA PRO A 111 -0.02 0.79 1.63
C PRO A 111 -1.35 1.56 1.68
N ALA A 112 -1.33 2.74 2.32
CA ALA A 112 -2.47 3.66 2.32
C ALA A 112 -2.74 4.23 0.92
N TYR A 113 -1.69 4.44 0.15
CA TYR A 113 -1.73 4.87 -1.24
C TYR A 113 -0.68 4.12 -2.04
N LEU A 114 -1.12 3.45 -3.11
CA LEU A 114 -0.24 2.71 -4.00
C LEU A 114 -0.19 3.39 -5.38
N MET A 115 0.98 3.89 -5.72
CA MET A 115 1.29 4.38 -7.06
C MET A 115 1.67 3.20 -7.97
N ASN A 116 1.49 3.38 -9.27
CA ASN A 116 1.84 2.39 -10.29
C ASN A 116 1.22 1.00 -10.04
N ALA A 117 -0.02 0.98 -9.52
CA ALA A 117 -0.67 -0.23 -9.00
C ALA A 117 -0.85 -1.35 -10.04
N GLU A 118 -0.92 -0.99 -11.34
CA GLU A 118 -1.07 -1.93 -12.46
C GLU A 118 0.28 -2.54 -12.92
N ALA A 119 1.41 -2.03 -12.42
CA ALA A 119 2.72 -2.57 -12.76
C ALA A 119 2.98 -3.92 -12.08
N GLU A 120 3.87 -4.70 -12.66
CA GLU A 120 4.42 -5.90 -12.03
C GLU A 120 5.35 -5.51 -10.85
N GLY A 121 5.61 -6.45 -9.95
CA GLY A 121 6.54 -6.28 -8.84
C GLY A 121 5.87 -6.09 -7.47
N GLN A 122 6.66 -5.67 -6.49
CA GLN A 122 6.24 -5.50 -5.11
C GLN A 122 6.00 -4.02 -4.76
N ALA A 123 5.09 -3.77 -3.80
CA ALA A 123 4.88 -2.43 -3.27
C ALA A 123 6.04 -2.05 -2.33
N VAL A 124 6.68 -0.93 -2.60
CA VAL A 124 7.76 -0.37 -1.78
C VAL A 124 7.30 0.94 -1.18
N ALA A 125 7.20 1.00 0.14
CA ALA A 125 6.87 2.21 0.88
C ALA A 125 8.03 3.21 0.78
N LEU A 126 7.73 4.40 0.29
CA LEU A 126 8.69 5.48 0.08
C LEU A 126 8.62 6.53 1.20
N LYS A 127 7.48 6.61 1.89
CA LYS A 127 7.24 7.58 2.97
C LYS A 127 6.09 7.13 3.87
N GLY A 128 6.19 7.46 5.15
CA GLY A 128 5.13 7.23 6.12
C GLY A 128 5.54 6.27 7.23
N LYS A 129 4.57 5.59 7.84
CA LYS A 129 4.80 4.57 8.85
C LYS A 129 4.69 3.19 8.23
N VAL A 130 5.71 2.38 8.41
CA VAL A 130 5.79 1.05 7.84
C VAL A 130 6.51 0.10 8.80
N PRO A 131 6.09 -1.19 8.89
CA PRO A 131 6.86 -2.18 9.62
C PRO A 131 8.17 -2.47 8.88
N VAL A 132 9.30 -2.45 9.59
CA VAL A 132 10.64 -2.75 9.09
C VAL A 132 11.18 -3.97 9.81
N ARG A 133 11.79 -4.90 9.07
CA ARG A 133 12.53 -6.04 9.64
C ARG A 133 13.79 -5.53 10.31
N VAL A 134 13.93 -5.80 11.61
CA VAL A 134 15.10 -5.38 12.39
C VAL A 134 15.61 -6.51 13.28
N THR A 135 16.91 -6.49 13.59
CA THR A 135 17.56 -7.37 14.58
C THR A 135 18.12 -6.55 15.74
N GLY A 136 18.19 -7.18 16.91
CA GLY A 136 18.63 -6.55 18.15
C GLY A 136 17.58 -5.64 18.77
N PRO A 137 17.77 -5.21 20.03
CA PRO A 137 16.80 -4.39 20.74
C PRO A 137 16.68 -3.01 20.09
N VAL A 138 15.46 -2.49 20.04
CA VAL A 138 15.12 -1.18 19.47
C VAL A 138 14.26 -0.42 20.46
N PHE A 139 14.56 0.84 20.69
CA PHE A 139 13.75 1.73 21.52
C PHE A 139 13.09 2.81 20.67
N LYS A 140 11.90 3.22 21.09
CA LYS A 140 11.20 4.31 20.42
C LYS A 140 12.08 5.57 20.33
N GLY A 141 12.25 6.07 19.12
CA GLY A 141 13.08 7.21 18.80
C GLY A 141 14.47 6.84 18.28
N ASP A 142 14.84 5.55 18.31
CA ASP A 142 16.11 5.11 17.76
C ASP A 142 16.13 5.24 16.24
N PRO A 143 17.26 5.68 15.65
CA PRO A 143 17.47 5.58 14.22
C PRO A 143 17.65 4.12 13.81
N ILE A 144 17.04 3.74 12.68
CA ILE A 144 17.20 2.43 12.07
C ILE A 144 18.10 2.56 10.85
N TYR A 145 19.17 1.78 10.83
CA TYR A 145 20.15 1.74 9.74
C TYR A 145 20.00 0.45 8.94
N SER A 146 20.27 0.51 7.64
CA SER A 146 20.34 -0.69 6.80
C SER A 146 21.49 -1.61 7.25
N ASN A 147 21.24 -2.91 7.16
CA ASN A 147 22.21 -3.96 7.39
C ASN A 147 22.09 -5.00 6.26
N ILE A 148 22.76 -6.12 6.35
CA ILE A 148 22.79 -7.16 5.33
C ILE A 148 21.35 -7.67 5.03
N ASP A 149 21.09 -8.01 3.77
CA ASP A 149 19.82 -8.59 3.29
C ASP A 149 18.57 -7.74 3.57
N GLY A 150 18.72 -6.42 3.60
CA GLY A 150 17.60 -5.51 3.82
C GLY A 150 17.02 -5.57 5.23
N VAL A 151 17.75 -6.11 6.20
CA VAL A 151 17.37 -6.09 7.61
C VAL A 151 17.93 -4.81 8.26
N GLY A 152 17.15 -4.19 9.14
CA GLY A 152 17.58 -3.00 9.88
C GLY A 152 18.24 -3.33 11.22
N SER A 153 18.95 -2.35 11.77
CA SER A 153 19.48 -2.39 13.13
C SER A 153 19.55 -0.96 13.69
N GLN A 154 19.43 -0.81 15.01
CA GLN A 154 19.73 0.47 15.67
C GLN A 154 21.25 0.70 15.82
N ILE A 155 22.06 -0.35 15.68
CA ILE A 155 23.50 -0.25 15.76
C ILE A 155 24.05 0.16 14.39
N ILE A 156 24.68 1.33 14.34
CA ILE A 156 25.37 1.76 13.13
C ILE A 156 26.63 0.90 12.95
N GLN A 157 26.70 0.18 11.81
CA GLN A 157 27.92 -0.45 11.33
C GLN A 157 28.50 0.44 10.21
N ASP A 158 28.14 0.20 8.96
CA ASP A 158 28.43 1.13 7.86
C ASP A 158 27.15 1.50 7.10
N GLY A 159 26.01 0.94 7.54
CA GLY A 159 24.70 1.15 6.96
C GLY A 159 24.21 2.59 7.09
N LYS A 160 23.24 2.93 6.26
CA LYS A 160 22.63 4.25 6.22
C LYS A 160 21.23 4.23 6.81
N MET A 161 20.84 5.34 7.43
CA MET A 161 19.55 5.46 8.09
C MET A 161 18.39 5.37 7.09
N ILE A 162 17.41 4.52 7.41
CA ILE A 162 16.14 4.43 6.70
C ILE A 162 15.03 5.21 7.39
N GLY A 163 15.04 5.31 8.70
CA GLY A 163 13.98 5.97 9.43
C GLY A 163 14.17 5.95 10.95
N ILE A 164 13.11 6.28 11.68
CA ILE A 164 13.09 6.38 13.14
C ILE A 164 12.04 5.40 13.70
N ALA A 165 12.41 4.59 14.68
CA ALA A 165 11.53 3.65 15.35
C ALA A 165 10.40 4.39 16.11
N LEU A 166 9.17 3.92 15.93
CA LEU A 166 7.98 4.47 16.58
C LEU A 166 7.54 3.70 17.82
N GLU A 167 8.14 2.54 18.06
CA GLU A 167 7.85 1.66 19.19
C GLU A 167 9.14 1.10 19.78
N THR A 168 9.01 0.53 20.97
CA THR A 168 10.10 -0.20 21.65
C THR A 168 9.86 -1.69 21.53
N ASN A 169 10.89 -2.44 21.12
CA ASN A 169 10.90 -3.89 21.09
C ASN A 169 12.29 -4.40 21.45
N GLU A 170 12.43 -5.02 22.63
CA GLU A 170 13.72 -5.43 23.20
C GLU A 170 14.12 -6.86 22.79
N ASP A 171 13.35 -7.52 21.93
CA ASP A 171 13.69 -8.84 21.40
C ASP A 171 15.01 -8.75 20.61
N GLU A 172 15.91 -9.71 20.82
CA GLU A 172 17.21 -9.78 20.13
C GLU A 172 17.09 -10.39 18.72
N GLU A 173 16.05 -11.22 18.50
CA GLU A 173 15.83 -11.89 17.23
C GLU A 173 15.27 -10.93 16.17
N GLU A 174 15.23 -11.41 14.92
CA GLU A 174 14.61 -10.65 13.84
C GLU A 174 13.10 -10.49 14.07
N LYS A 175 12.62 -9.28 13.94
CA LYS A 175 11.21 -8.89 14.14
C LYS A 175 10.82 -7.72 13.28
N LEU A 176 9.52 -7.43 13.23
CA LEU A 176 9.00 -6.19 12.66
C LEU A 176 8.87 -5.11 13.74
N VAL A 177 9.33 -3.92 13.41
CA VAL A 177 9.20 -2.71 14.23
C VAL A 177 8.59 -1.60 13.37
N GLU A 178 7.62 -0.89 13.91
CA GLU A 178 7.02 0.26 13.22
C GLU A 178 8.03 1.41 13.11
N VAL A 179 8.32 1.87 11.90
CA VAL A 179 9.32 2.90 11.59
C VAL A 179 8.68 4.03 10.79
N PHE A 180 9.04 5.26 11.07
CA PHE A 180 8.75 6.43 10.26
C PHE A 180 9.89 6.66 9.26
N LEU A 181 9.57 6.53 7.96
CA LEU A 181 10.49 6.77 6.84
C LEU A 181 10.63 8.26 6.53
#